data_c1a5384e504181b06b260d03a5cf74c6
#
_entry.id   c1a5384e504181b06b260d03a5cf74c6
#
_cell.length_a   1.000
_cell.length_b   1.000
_cell.length_c   1.000
_cell.angle_alpha   90.00
_cell.angle_beta   90.00
_cell.angle_gamma   90.00
#
_symmetry.space_group_name_H-M   'P 1'
#
loop_
_entity.id
_entity.type
_entity.pdbx_description
1 polymer ?
#
loop_
_entity_poly.entity_id
_entity_poly.type
_entity_poly.pdbx_seq_one_letter_code
_entity_poly.pdbx_strand_id
1 'polypeptide(L)'
;MKQIINGADFRRMMISAAAAIEMNKQALNELNVFPVPDGDTGTNMSMTINAAAADLRKAEDPDLGQAAKIAASAMLRGARGNSGVILSLLLRGISKQLKGTETSDGVLWAQALQEGVDAAYKAVMKPAEGTILTVARLAAAKAIEAARENNHIEFVQEAAIAEAKTALANTVNQNPVLKKAGVVDAGGKGWLVALEAMMSSLQGNDVVLAEGAEAVQVKDAADFGDFDTGDITFAYCTEFIIDRENDKDPEELRSFLNGLGDSLVLVDDDEIIKVHVHTNDPGAALSRAVEYGSFVTVKIENMRLQHTEKVMSESELAPKIAEPEKALGAVSVCAGEGLADVFTNLGVDAIISGGQTMNPSTQDILEAVNRVPAETVFVLPNNKNIIMAAEQVNDLTPKNVVVIPSKTVPQGVTAMLNFNPEGTVEENVEAMTESLGTVDTMQITYAARNSDFDGYDIHAGDYLALYGSQLFGTSQDIKVLLKSLAEKVRDDGKEYITIYYGADVKEKHAQKAADLFADICPNADVNLLSGGQPVYYYLISAE
;
A
#
# COMPACT_ATOMS: atom_id res chain seq x y z
N MET A 1 1.65 10.34 40.30
CA MET A 1 0.41 10.44 39.51
C MET A 1 0.35 11.82 38.88
N LYS A 2 0.33 11.87 37.54
CA LYS A 2 0.38 13.12 36.79
C LYS A 2 -0.96 13.85 36.88
N GLN A 3 -0.90 15.16 37.13
CA GLN A 3 -2.13 15.95 37.36
C GLN A 3 -2.63 16.59 36.07
N ILE A 4 -1.73 17.11 35.25
CA ILE A 4 -2.02 17.85 34.03
C ILE A 4 -1.10 17.38 32.89
N ILE A 5 -1.53 17.60 31.64
CA ILE A 5 -0.71 17.47 30.44
C ILE A 5 -0.61 18.80 29.70
N ASN A 6 0.47 18.96 28.94
CA ASN A 6 0.72 20.05 28.02
C ASN A 6 0.91 19.51 26.58
N GLY A 7 1.23 20.38 25.63
CA GLY A 7 1.43 19.99 24.23
C GLY A 7 2.55 18.98 24.02
N ALA A 8 3.66 19.07 24.76
CA ALA A 8 4.76 18.11 24.67
C ALA A 8 4.35 16.71 25.17
N ASP A 9 3.54 16.65 26.25
CA ASP A 9 2.99 15.40 26.74
C ASP A 9 2.04 14.76 25.73
N PHE A 10 1.11 15.53 25.20
CA PHE A 10 0.14 15.06 24.19
C PHE A 10 0.86 14.54 22.92
N ARG A 11 1.89 15.27 22.47
CA ARG A 11 2.75 14.84 21.35
C ARG A 11 3.37 13.45 21.61
N ARG A 12 3.94 13.22 22.79
CA ARG A 12 4.53 11.93 23.16
C ARG A 12 3.47 10.83 23.24
N MET A 13 2.30 11.13 23.85
CA MET A 13 1.17 10.21 23.95
C MET A 13 0.73 9.75 22.56
N MET A 14 0.56 10.65 21.60
CA MET A 14 0.13 10.33 20.24
C MET A 14 1.19 9.53 19.46
N ILE A 15 2.47 9.85 19.61
CA ILE A 15 3.56 9.09 18.98
C ILE A 15 3.63 7.68 19.55
N SER A 16 3.46 7.52 20.88
CA SER A 16 3.42 6.20 21.54
C SER A 16 2.19 5.39 21.10
N ALA A 17 1.03 6.03 20.96
CA ALA A 17 -0.18 5.38 20.46
C ALA A 17 -0.01 4.89 19.01
N ALA A 18 0.64 5.67 18.15
CA ALA A 18 0.94 5.27 16.78
C ALA A 18 1.88 4.06 16.73
N ALA A 19 2.92 4.06 17.55
CA ALA A 19 3.85 2.94 17.65
C ALA A 19 3.14 1.66 18.16
N ALA A 20 2.28 1.78 19.16
CA ALA A 20 1.56 0.65 19.72
C ALA A 20 0.55 0.05 18.72
N ILE A 21 -0.17 0.88 17.98
CA ILE A 21 -1.09 0.40 16.93
C ILE A 21 -0.31 -0.29 15.80
N GLU A 22 0.83 0.26 15.37
CA GLU A 22 1.68 -0.40 14.35
C GLU A 22 2.16 -1.77 14.82
N MET A 23 2.62 -1.91 16.07
CA MET A 23 3.05 -3.19 16.64
C MET A 23 1.90 -4.22 16.75
N ASN A 24 0.66 -3.76 16.92
CA ASN A 24 -0.52 -4.61 17.01
C ASN A 24 -1.28 -4.73 15.68
N LYS A 25 -0.76 -4.19 14.58
CA LYS A 25 -1.45 -4.08 13.29
C LYS A 25 -1.98 -5.43 12.80
N GLN A 26 -1.12 -6.44 12.79
CA GLN A 26 -1.48 -7.79 12.36
C GLN A 26 -2.59 -8.37 13.25
N ALA A 27 -2.43 -8.26 14.57
CA ALA A 27 -3.40 -8.71 15.55
C ALA A 27 -4.79 -8.07 15.37
N LEU A 28 -4.81 -6.78 15.03
CA LEU A 28 -6.06 -6.04 14.77
C LEU A 28 -6.70 -6.45 13.42
N ASN A 29 -5.88 -6.78 12.42
CA ASN A 29 -6.36 -7.29 11.15
C ASN A 29 -7.03 -8.66 11.32
N GLU A 30 -6.46 -9.54 12.13
CA GLU A 30 -6.99 -10.88 12.43
C GLU A 30 -8.33 -10.86 13.19
N LEU A 31 -8.66 -9.79 13.88
CA LEU A 31 -9.94 -9.60 14.55
C LEU A 31 -11.02 -9.00 13.67
N ASN A 32 -10.69 -8.54 12.45
CA ASN A 32 -11.59 -7.76 11.62
C ASN A 32 -12.61 -8.61 10.86
N VAL A 33 -13.80 -8.76 11.44
CA VAL A 33 -14.95 -9.49 10.83
C VAL A 33 -16.18 -8.60 10.63
N PHE A 34 -16.15 -7.34 11.08
CA PHE A 34 -17.28 -6.42 11.00
C PHE A 34 -16.82 -4.99 10.65
N PRO A 35 -17.52 -4.24 9.79
CA PRO A 35 -18.76 -4.58 9.06
C PRO A 35 -18.52 -5.55 7.89
N VAL A 36 -17.30 -5.66 7.40
CA VAL A 36 -16.88 -6.59 6.34
C VAL A 36 -15.60 -7.29 6.79
N PRO A 37 -15.46 -8.60 6.61
CA PRO A 37 -14.26 -9.34 7.00
C PRO A 37 -13.14 -9.18 5.96
N ASP A 38 -12.68 -7.94 5.74
CA ASP A 38 -11.59 -7.60 4.82
C ASP A 38 -10.20 -7.58 5.48
N GLY A 39 -10.17 -7.70 6.85
CA GLY A 39 -8.98 -7.82 7.71
C GLY A 39 -7.98 -6.69 7.50
N ASP A 40 -8.45 -5.48 7.34
CA ASP A 40 -7.63 -4.29 7.11
C ASP A 40 -7.70 -3.25 8.24
N THR A 41 -8.50 -3.52 9.30
CA THR A 41 -8.72 -2.60 10.43
C THR A 41 -7.40 -2.12 11.05
N GLY A 42 -6.48 -3.02 11.34
CA GLY A 42 -5.18 -2.66 11.92
C GLY A 42 -4.35 -1.80 10.97
N THR A 43 -4.34 -2.14 9.69
CA THR A 43 -3.66 -1.37 8.65
C THR A 43 -4.24 0.03 8.53
N ASN A 44 -5.56 0.15 8.46
CA ASN A 44 -6.26 1.43 8.34
C ASN A 44 -6.04 2.32 9.56
N MET A 45 -6.15 1.78 10.78
CA MET A 45 -5.89 2.53 12.01
C MET A 45 -4.44 2.96 12.13
N SER A 46 -3.49 2.07 11.77
CA SER A 46 -2.06 2.38 11.80
C SER A 46 -1.71 3.49 10.81
N MET A 47 -2.13 3.40 9.56
CA MET A 47 -1.89 4.46 8.57
C MET A 47 -2.48 5.79 8.99
N THR A 48 -3.65 5.78 9.60
CA THR A 48 -4.35 6.98 10.06
C THR A 48 -3.60 7.66 11.19
N ILE A 49 -3.24 6.94 12.25
CA ILE A 49 -2.57 7.53 13.42
C ILE A 49 -1.10 7.89 13.14
N ASN A 50 -0.44 7.16 12.24
CA ASN A 50 0.92 7.49 11.83
C ASN A 50 1.01 8.83 11.07
N ALA A 51 -0.05 9.25 10.37
CA ALA A 51 -0.12 10.60 9.80
C ALA A 51 -0.02 11.68 10.89
N ALA A 52 -0.72 11.53 12.02
CA ALA A 52 -0.60 12.43 13.17
C ALA A 52 0.80 12.41 13.77
N ALA A 53 1.37 11.23 13.99
CA ALA A 53 2.72 11.09 14.56
C ALA A 53 3.78 11.76 13.67
N ALA A 54 3.65 11.64 12.35
CA ALA A 54 4.57 12.26 11.39
C ALA A 54 4.54 13.81 11.46
N ASP A 55 3.35 14.40 11.50
CA ASP A 55 3.21 15.85 11.56
C ASP A 55 3.56 16.40 12.95
N LEU A 56 3.22 15.69 14.02
CA LEU A 56 3.62 16.05 15.38
C LEU A 56 5.15 16.01 15.61
N ARG A 57 5.89 15.11 14.95
CA ARG A 57 7.36 15.07 15.00
C ARG A 57 8.01 16.31 14.38
N LYS A 58 7.35 16.92 13.40
CA LYS A 58 7.82 18.15 12.70
C LYS A 58 7.44 19.43 13.44
N ALA A 59 6.45 19.37 14.32
CA ALA A 59 5.94 20.56 15.01
C ALA A 59 6.96 21.07 16.06
N GLU A 60 7.24 22.36 16.01
CA GLU A 60 8.13 23.04 16.94
C GLU A 60 7.33 23.51 18.17
N ASP A 61 7.47 22.78 19.29
CA ASP A 61 6.95 23.07 20.62
C ASP A 61 5.49 23.63 20.68
N PRO A 62 4.52 22.91 20.13
CA PRO A 62 3.12 23.37 20.10
C PRO A 62 2.51 23.35 21.50
N ASP A 63 1.61 24.29 21.81
CA ASP A 63 0.74 24.17 22.97
C ASP A 63 -0.23 22.99 22.81
N LEU A 64 -1.00 22.65 23.85
CA LEU A 64 -1.87 21.48 23.83
C LEU A 64 -2.95 21.56 22.73
N GLY A 65 -3.60 22.72 22.58
CA GLY A 65 -4.63 22.93 21.54
C GLY A 65 -4.07 22.86 20.14
N GLN A 66 -2.86 23.40 19.92
CA GLN A 66 -2.15 23.32 18.64
C GLN A 66 -1.72 21.88 18.31
N ALA A 67 -1.16 21.15 19.27
CA ALA A 67 -0.78 19.76 19.10
C ALA A 67 -2.00 18.88 18.74
N ALA A 68 -3.12 19.07 19.45
CA ALA A 68 -4.36 18.37 19.17
C ALA A 68 -4.92 18.70 17.77
N LYS A 69 -4.84 19.97 17.35
CA LYS A 69 -5.25 20.40 16.00
C LYS A 69 -4.38 19.77 14.89
N ILE A 70 -3.06 19.79 15.07
CA ILE A 70 -2.12 19.16 14.12
C ILE A 70 -2.46 17.68 13.96
N ALA A 71 -2.59 16.96 15.08
CA ALA A 71 -2.92 15.54 15.06
C ALA A 71 -4.26 15.25 14.37
N ALA A 72 -5.32 15.98 14.73
CA ALA A 72 -6.66 15.78 14.18
C ALA A 72 -6.71 16.06 12.66
N SER A 73 -6.07 17.15 12.19
CA SER A 73 -6.01 17.50 10.78
C SER A 73 -5.21 16.47 9.97
N ALA A 74 -4.08 15.98 10.50
CA ALA A 74 -3.29 14.96 9.84
C ALA A 74 -4.04 13.62 9.76
N MET A 75 -4.70 13.21 10.86
CA MET A 75 -5.50 11.99 10.86
C MET A 75 -6.69 12.09 9.91
N LEU A 76 -7.36 13.23 9.82
CA LEU A 76 -8.49 13.40 8.89
C LEU A 76 -8.04 13.23 7.43
N ARG A 77 -6.94 13.85 7.04
CA ARG A 77 -6.36 13.68 5.69
C ARG A 77 -5.86 12.25 5.44
N GLY A 78 -5.23 11.66 6.44
CA GLY A 78 -4.64 10.31 6.35
C GLY A 78 -5.59 9.17 6.67
N ALA A 79 -6.86 9.44 7.07
CA ALA A 79 -7.79 8.40 7.49
C ALA A 79 -8.12 7.43 6.35
N ARG A 80 -8.18 6.13 6.70
CA ARG A 80 -8.49 5.04 5.76
C ARG A 80 -9.49 4.08 6.38
N GLY A 81 -10.39 3.56 5.54
CA GLY A 81 -11.47 2.66 5.94
C GLY A 81 -12.38 3.25 7.03
N ASN A 82 -13.42 2.52 7.40
CA ASN A 82 -14.33 2.93 8.49
C ASN A 82 -13.60 3.15 9.81
N SER A 83 -12.70 2.23 10.17
CA SER A 83 -11.98 2.26 11.46
C SER A 83 -11.03 3.45 11.57
N GLY A 84 -10.32 3.79 10.50
CA GLY A 84 -9.46 4.97 10.47
C GLY A 84 -10.26 6.26 10.49
N VAL A 85 -11.38 6.34 9.76
CA VAL A 85 -12.24 7.52 9.76
C VAL A 85 -12.86 7.74 11.15
N ILE A 86 -13.39 6.69 11.80
CA ILE A 86 -13.94 6.81 13.17
C ILE A 86 -12.84 7.24 14.16
N LEU A 87 -11.64 6.65 14.09
CA LEU A 87 -10.52 7.06 14.93
C LEU A 87 -10.16 8.54 14.72
N SER A 88 -10.18 9.02 13.48
CA SER A 88 -9.92 10.44 13.16
C SER A 88 -11.00 11.37 13.74
N LEU A 89 -12.27 10.93 13.76
CA LEU A 89 -13.39 11.67 14.33
C LEU A 89 -13.31 11.78 15.85
N LEU A 90 -12.93 10.69 16.53
CA LEU A 90 -12.67 10.72 17.96
C LEU A 90 -11.62 11.77 18.30
N LEU A 91 -10.52 11.81 17.56
CA LEU A 91 -9.47 12.79 17.79
C LEU A 91 -9.88 14.22 17.38
N ARG A 92 -10.71 14.37 16.34
CA ARG A 92 -11.25 15.67 15.93
C ARG A 92 -12.10 16.30 17.04
N GLY A 93 -12.98 15.53 17.69
CA GLY A 93 -13.76 16.04 18.81
C GLY A 93 -12.88 16.38 20.04
N ILE A 94 -11.88 15.53 20.33
CA ILE A 94 -10.86 15.84 21.36
C ILE A 94 -10.17 17.16 21.05
N SER A 95 -9.72 17.36 19.82
CA SER A 95 -9.06 18.60 19.39
C SER A 95 -9.97 19.83 19.51
N LYS A 96 -11.24 19.69 19.17
CA LYS A 96 -12.23 20.77 19.28
C LYS A 96 -12.41 21.22 20.73
N GLN A 97 -12.47 20.29 21.68
CA GLN A 97 -12.59 20.61 23.11
C GLN A 97 -11.31 21.23 23.68
N LEU A 98 -10.13 20.83 23.18
CA LEU A 98 -8.85 21.36 23.63
C LEU A 98 -8.44 22.64 22.91
N LYS A 99 -9.24 23.20 22.00
CA LYS A 99 -8.92 24.40 21.22
C LYS A 99 -8.58 25.59 22.12
N GLY A 100 -7.39 26.18 21.92
CA GLY A 100 -6.96 27.38 22.65
C GLY A 100 -6.52 27.12 24.08
N THR A 101 -6.27 25.85 24.48
CA THR A 101 -5.75 25.51 25.80
C THR A 101 -4.26 25.19 25.76
N GLU A 102 -3.53 25.62 26.78
CA GLU A 102 -2.10 25.29 26.94
C GLU A 102 -1.90 23.95 27.67
N THR A 103 -2.82 23.63 28.58
CA THR A 103 -2.78 22.42 29.42
C THR A 103 -4.16 21.82 29.60
N SER A 104 -4.23 20.54 29.97
CA SER A 104 -5.45 19.85 30.36
C SER A 104 -5.28 19.12 31.68
N ASP A 105 -6.23 19.25 32.55
CA ASP A 105 -6.44 18.40 33.73
C ASP A 105 -7.37 17.21 33.40
N GLY A 106 -7.71 16.40 34.41
CA GLY A 106 -8.57 15.25 34.25
C GLY A 106 -9.98 15.61 33.81
N VAL A 107 -10.53 16.74 34.29
CA VAL A 107 -11.88 17.17 33.92
C VAL A 107 -11.96 17.57 32.47
N LEU A 108 -11.06 18.44 32.03
CA LEU A 108 -11.01 18.86 30.62
C LEU A 108 -10.71 17.67 29.68
N TRP A 109 -9.84 16.75 30.10
CA TRP A 109 -9.53 15.53 29.33
C TRP A 109 -10.75 14.62 29.17
N ALA A 110 -11.52 14.39 30.26
CA ALA A 110 -12.75 13.60 30.21
C ALA A 110 -13.79 14.23 29.27
N GLN A 111 -13.93 15.56 29.33
CA GLN A 111 -14.80 16.31 28.41
C GLN A 111 -14.33 16.19 26.96
N ALA A 112 -13.00 16.19 26.72
CA ALA A 112 -12.44 16.03 25.39
C ALA A 112 -12.73 14.63 24.83
N LEU A 113 -12.61 13.56 25.64
CA LEU A 113 -12.99 12.21 25.25
C LEU A 113 -14.48 12.14 24.88
N GLN A 114 -15.37 12.80 25.66
CA GLN A 114 -16.79 12.82 25.37
C GLN A 114 -17.11 13.57 24.07
N GLU A 115 -16.51 14.73 23.83
CA GLU A 115 -16.69 15.47 22.56
C GLU A 115 -16.19 14.65 21.36
N GLY A 116 -15.14 13.84 21.54
CA GLY A 116 -14.69 12.86 20.55
C GLY A 116 -15.78 11.86 20.19
N VAL A 117 -16.43 11.30 21.20
CA VAL A 117 -17.55 10.36 21.04
C VAL A 117 -18.73 11.03 20.33
N ASP A 118 -19.11 12.22 20.76
CA ASP A 118 -20.24 12.95 20.19
C ASP A 118 -20.00 13.29 18.70
N ALA A 119 -18.77 13.68 18.35
CA ALA A 119 -18.38 13.92 16.98
C ALA A 119 -18.47 12.65 16.12
N ALA A 120 -18.00 11.50 16.64
CA ALA A 120 -18.05 10.23 15.93
C ALA A 120 -19.50 9.73 15.73
N TYR A 121 -20.32 9.75 16.76
CA TYR A 121 -21.74 9.35 16.65
C TYR A 121 -22.55 10.27 15.71
N LYS A 122 -22.24 11.57 15.67
CA LYS A 122 -22.89 12.51 14.75
C LYS A 122 -22.55 12.21 13.29
N ALA A 123 -21.33 11.80 13.01
CA ALA A 123 -20.85 11.59 11.65
C ALA A 123 -21.25 10.22 11.06
N VAL A 124 -21.38 9.20 11.90
CA VAL A 124 -21.79 7.86 11.49
C VAL A 124 -23.31 7.77 11.38
N MET A 125 -23.85 7.56 10.20
CA MET A 125 -25.30 7.58 9.93
C MET A 125 -26.08 6.48 10.67
N LYS A 126 -25.49 5.30 10.81
CA LYS A 126 -26.11 4.15 11.50
C LYS A 126 -25.09 3.57 12.49
N PRO A 127 -24.92 4.20 13.67
CA PRO A 127 -24.00 3.69 14.67
C PRO A 127 -24.39 2.27 15.10
N ALA A 128 -23.44 1.34 15.01
CA ALA A 128 -23.64 -0.03 15.48
C ALA A 128 -23.09 -0.18 16.90
N GLU A 129 -23.89 -0.77 17.80
CA GLU A 129 -23.42 -1.14 19.13
C GLU A 129 -22.55 -2.39 19.08
N GLY A 130 -21.64 -2.54 20.05
CA GLY A 130 -20.63 -3.60 20.07
C GLY A 130 -19.45 -3.31 19.13
N THR A 131 -19.14 -2.02 18.90
CA THR A 131 -18.04 -1.57 18.04
C THR A 131 -17.14 -0.56 18.78
N ILE A 132 -16.12 -0.03 18.10
CA ILE A 132 -15.27 1.06 18.59
C ILE A 132 -16.08 2.21 19.19
N LEU A 133 -17.25 2.52 18.62
CA LEU A 133 -18.12 3.58 19.12
C LEU A 133 -18.63 3.27 20.52
N THR A 134 -19.05 2.02 20.77
CA THR A 134 -19.50 1.58 22.11
C THR A 134 -18.36 1.63 23.11
N VAL A 135 -17.18 1.13 22.76
CA VAL A 135 -16.00 1.12 23.62
C VAL A 135 -15.58 2.55 23.97
N ALA A 136 -15.53 3.44 22.99
CA ALA A 136 -15.18 4.85 23.21
C ALA A 136 -16.22 5.57 24.10
N ARG A 137 -17.51 5.35 23.85
CA ARG A 137 -18.60 5.96 24.60
C ARG A 137 -18.58 5.56 26.08
N LEU A 138 -18.43 4.28 26.37
CA LEU A 138 -18.40 3.80 27.75
C LEU A 138 -17.12 4.26 28.47
N ALA A 139 -15.97 4.24 27.80
CA ALA A 139 -14.73 4.78 28.34
C ALA A 139 -14.84 6.28 28.69
N ALA A 140 -15.41 7.10 27.79
CA ALA A 140 -15.61 8.53 28.01
C ALA A 140 -16.58 8.81 29.16
N ALA A 141 -17.69 8.07 29.25
CA ALA A 141 -18.64 8.18 30.35
C ALA A 141 -17.98 7.88 31.71
N LYS A 142 -17.12 6.84 31.75
CA LYS A 142 -16.36 6.49 32.97
C LYS A 142 -15.30 7.53 33.30
N ALA A 143 -14.65 8.13 32.30
CA ALA A 143 -13.73 9.24 32.49
C ALA A 143 -14.42 10.45 33.16
N ILE A 144 -15.61 10.81 32.69
CA ILE A 144 -16.44 11.90 33.29
C ILE A 144 -16.81 11.59 34.76
N GLU A 145 -17.17 10.35 35.06
CA GLU A 145 -17.46 9.93 36.44
C GLU A 145 -16.19 10.04 37.31
N ALA A 146 -15.08 9.49 36.89
CA ALA A 146 -13.81 9.50 37.59
C ALA A 146 -13.27 10.92 37.83
N ALA A 147 -13.44 11.82 36.87
CA ALA A 147 -13.02 13.21 36.99
C ALA A 147 -13.76 14.00 38.11
N ARG A 148 -14.93 13.55 38.52
CA ARG A 148 -15.65 14.11 39.66
C ARG A 148 -15.06 13.69 41.01
N GLU A 149 -14.40 12.54 41.04
CA GLU A 149 -13.76 11.98 42.22
C GLU A 149 -12.33 12.51 42.37
N ASN A 150 -11.58 12.54 41.28
CA ASN A 150 -10.19 12.99 41.26
C ASN A 150 -9.85 13.62 39.91
N ASN A 151 -9.40 14.88 39.93
CA ASN A 151 -9.08 15.66 38.74
C ASN A 151 -7.65 15.41 38.20
N HIS A 152 -6.96 14.37 38.64
CA HIS A 152 -5.67 13.98 38.03
C HIS A 152 -5.91 13.25 36.71
N ILE A 153 -5.25 13.70 35.64
CA ILE A 153 -5.43 13.11 34.30
C ILE A 153 -5.07 11.62 34.27
N GLU A 154 -4.05 11.21 35.00
CA GLU A 154 -3.62 9.80 35.08
C GLU A 154 -4.71 8.93 35.71
N PHE A 155 -5.38 9.41 36.77
CA PHE A 155 -6.51 8.71 37.40
C PHE A 155 -7.72 8.57 36.46
N VAL A 156 -8.03 9.64 35.75
CA VAL A 156 -9.15 9.67 34.78
C VAL A 156 -8.88 8.76 33.61
N GLN A 157 -7.66 8.76 33.07
CA GLN A 157 -7.25 7.90 31.96
C GLN A 157 -7.25 6.41 32.37
N GLU A 158 -6.80 6.10 33.59
CA GLU A 158 -6.83 4.72 34.11
C GLU A 158 -8.27 4.19 34.21
N ALA A 159 -9.20 5.00 34.72
CA ALA A 159 -10.62 4.66 34.81
C ALA A 159 -11.24 4.44 33.41
N ALA A 160 -10.92 5.30 32.46
CA ALA A 160 -11.36 5.15 31.06
C ALA A 160 -10.86 3.83 30.44
N ILE A 161 -9.58 3.48 30.65
CA ILE A 161 -8.99 2.21 30.17
C ILE A 161 -9.65 1.00 30.81
N ALA A 162 -9.91 1.02 32.11
CA ALA A 162 -10.57 -0.07 32.79
C ALA A 162 -11.97 -0.36 32.23
N GLU A 163 -12.75 0.70 31.99
CA GLU A 163 -14.07 0.57 31.37
C GLU A 163 -13.96 0.14 29.89
N ALA A 164 -13.00 0.68 29.13
CA ALA A 164 -12.78 0.27 27.76
C ALA A 164 -12.50 -1.23 27.62
N LYS A 165 -11.74 -1.83 28.55
CA LYS A 165 -11.49 -3.29 28.63
C LYS A 165 -12.79 -4.07 28.82
N THR A 166 -13.61 -3.62 29.75
CA THR A 166 -14.90 -4.26 30.06
C THR A 166 -15.86 -4.14 28.87
N ALA A 167 -15.93 -2.95 28.27
CA ALA A 167 -16.77 -2.69 27.11
C ALA A 167 -16.32 -3.52 25.90
N LEU A 168 -15.01 -3.61 25.64
CA LEU A 168 -14.44 -4.41 24.56
C LEU A 168 -14.78 -5.89 24.71
N ALA A 169 -14.57 -6.46 25.88
CA ALA A 169 -14.92 -7.85 26.15
C ALA A 169 -16.41 -8.15 25.92
N ASN A 170 -17.29 -7.16 26.11
CA ASN A 170 -18.72 -7.32 25.92
C ASN A 170 -19.20 -7.07 24.47
N THR A 171 -18.34 -6.61 23.55
CA THR A 171 -18.70 -6.41 22.13
C THR A 171 -19.21 -7.68 21.47
N VAL A 172 -18.64 -8.82 21.84
CA VAL A 172 -19.08 -10.16 21.39
C VAL A 172 -20.56 -10.44 21.67
N ASN A 173 -21.08 -9.91 22.78
CA ASN A 173 -22.48 -10.12 23.16
C ASN A 173 -23.44 -9.11 22.51
N GLN A 174 -22.93 -7.98 22.05
CA GLN A 174 -23.72 -6.87 21.50
C GLN A 174 -23.86 -6.92 19.98
N ASN A 175 -22.85 -7.47 19.29
CA ASN A 175 -22.84 -7.59 17.84
C ASN A 175 -22.99 -9.06 17.42
N PRO A 176 -24.05 -9.43 16.67
CA PRO A 176 -24.28 -10.81 16.24
C PRO A 176 -23.16 -11.38 15.37
N VAL A 177 -22.48 -10.55 14.55
CA VAL A 177 -21.37 -10.95 13.67
C VAL A 177 -20.15 -11.33 14.51
N LEU A 178 -19.80 -10.47 15.48
CA LEU A 178 -18.71 -10.75 16.43
C LEU A 178 -18.99 -11.99 17.28
N LYS A 179 -20.27 -12.17 17.68
CA LYS A 179 -20.69 -13.36 18.42
C LYS A 179 -20.54 -14.65 17.61
N LYS A 180 -20.89 -14.61 16.32
CA LYS A 180 -20.72 -15.74 15.39
C LYS A 180 -19.25 -16.10 15.22
N ALA A 181 -18.38 -15.08 15.05
CA ALA A 181 -16.95 -15.27 14.88
C ALA A 181 -16.20 -15.56 16.19
N GLY A 182 -16.80 -15.34 17.36
CA GLY A 182 -16.17 -15.58 18.67
C GLY A 182 -15.07 -14.55 19.03
N VAL A 183 -15.02 -13.39 18.37
CA VAL A 183 -13.98 -12.37 18.54
C VAL A 183 -14.54 -11.05 19.04
N VAL A 184 -13.67 -10.21 19.64
CA VAL A 184 -14.00 -8.83 20.03
C VAL A 184 -13.89 -7.90 18.81
N ASP A 185 -14.46 -6.69 18.92
CA ASP A 185 -14.37 -5.68 17.87
C ASP A 185 -12.93 -5.21 17.65
N ALA A 186 -12.44 -5.33 16.42
CA ALA A 186 -11.08 -4.95 16.02
C ALA A 186 -10.81 -3.45 16.23
N GLY A 187 -11.75 -2.58 15.84
CA GLY A 187 -11.65 -1.13 16.03
C GLY A 187 -11.63 -0.73 17.51
N GLY A 188 -12.50 -1.34 18.33
CA GLY A 188 -12.53 -1.16 19.79
C GLY A 188 -11.23 -1.63 20.46
N LYS A 189 -10.65 -2.75 19.98
CA LYS A 189 -9.33 -3.21 20.44
C LYS A 189 -8.24 -2.21 20.09
N GLY A 190 -8.24 -1.67 18.86
CA GLY A 190 -7.29 -0.64 18.45
C GLY A 190 -7.40 0.65 19.25
N TRP A 191 -8.63 1.09 19.59
CA TRP A 191 -8.85 2.23 20.48
C TRP A 191 -8.29 1.99 21.89
N LEU A 192 -8.53 0.80 22.46
CA LEU A 192 -7.96 0.42 23.74
C LEU A 192 -6.43 0.42 23.71
N VAL A 193 -5.79 -0.14 22.69
CA VAL A 193 -4.32 -0.12 22.49
C VAL A 193 -3.79 1.31 22.46
N ALA A 194 -4.49 2.23 21.78
CA ALA A 194 -4.11 3.64 21.76
C ALA A 194 -4.17 4.28 23.16
N LEU A 195 -5.26 4.07 23.90
CA LEU A 195 -5.43 4.62 25.26
C LEU A 195 -4.38 4.07 26.23
N GLU A 196 -4.05 2.78 26.17
CA GLU A 196 -3.02 2.14 27.00
C GLU A 196 -1.62 2.70 26.69
N ALA A 197 -1.29 2.89 25.42
CA ALA A 197 -0.01 3.47 25.02
C ALA A 197 0.12 4.96 25.43
N MET A 198 -0.98 5.72 25.32
CA MET A 198 -1.06 7.10 25.82
C MET A 198 -0.81 7.14 27.33
N MET A 199 -1.41 6.20 28.08
CA MET A 199 -1.21 6.08 29.53
C MET A 199 0.24 5.71 29.87
N SER A 200 0.84 4.75 29.16
CA SER A 200 2.25 4.36 29.32
C SER A 200 3.19 5.56 29.13
N SER A 201 2.92 6.37 28.12
CA SER A 201 3.67 7.61 27.87
C SER A 201 3.48 8.66 28.97
N LEU A 202 2.28 8.81 29.53
CA LEU A 202 2.02 9.67 30.69
C LEU A 202 2.85 9.27 31.91
N GLN A 203 3.10 7.99 32.10
CA GLN A 203 3.92 7.41 33.17
C GLN A 203 5.42 7.46 32.88
N GLY A 204 5.82 8.02 31.72
CA GLY A 204 7.22 8.15 31.33
C GLY A 204 7.80 6.94 30.59
N ASN A 205 6.95 5.97 30.21
CA ASN A 205 7.33 4.77 29.47
C ASN A 205 6.82 4.91 28.02
N ASP A 206 7.52 5.68 27.21
CA ASP A 206 7.13 5.85 25.80
C ASP A 206 7.27 4.54 25.03
N VAL A 207 6.25 4.21 24.23
CA VAL A 207 6.28 3.07 23.31
C VAL A 207 7.06 3.49 22.06
N VAL A 208 8.11 2.75 21.73
CA VAL A 208 8.99 3.02 20.58
C VAL A 208 9.00 1.78 19.69
N LEU A 209 8.91 1.98 18.39
CA LEU A 209 9.16 0.91 17.42
C LEU A 209 10.64 0.51 17.50
N ALA A 210 10.93 -0.70 17.96
CA ALA A 210 12.27 -1.27 17.86
C ALA A 210 12.48 -1.76 16.41
N GLU A 211 13.64 -1.49 15.83
CA GLU A 211 14.02 -2.11 14.56
C GLU A 211 14.06 -3.63 14.76
N GLY A 212 13.20 -4.37 14.05
CA GLY A 212 13.11 -5.84 14.15
C GLY A 212 12.12 -6.37 15.21
N ALA A 213 11.17 -5.58 15.71
CA ALA A 213 10.15 -6.10 16.61
C ALA A 213 9.25 -7.12 15.91
N GLU A 214 9.19 -8.35 16.45
CA GLU A 214 8.27 -9.40 16.00
C GLU A 214 6.82 -8.95 16.23
N ALA A 215 5.93 -9.31 15.28
CA ALA A 215 4.50 -9.03 15.40
C ALA A 215 3.89 -9.75 16.61
N VAL A 216 3.02 -9.07 17.34
CA VAL A 216 2.28 -9.65 18.46
C VAL A 216 1.31 -10.71 17.90
N GLN A 217 1.53 -11.98 18.22
CA GLN A 217 0.60 -13.05 17.85
C GLN A 217 -0.65 -13.00 18.74
N VAL A 218 -1.82 -13.09 18.12
CA VAL A 218 -3.11 -13.20 18.82
C VAL A 218 -3.46 -14.67 19.02
N LYS A 219 -3.94 -15.00 20.23
CA LYS A 219 -4.38 -16.36 20.55
C LYS A 219 -5.77 -16.71 20.00
N ASP A 220 -6.55 -15.69 19.63
CA ASP A 220 -7.94 -15.84 19.18
C ASP A 220 -8.09 -15.12 17.84
N ALA A 221 -7.59 -15.70 16.75
CA ALA A 221 -7.86 -15.24 15.40
C ALA A 221 -9.30 -15.57 14.99
N ALA A 222 -9.93 -14.70 14.19
CA ALA A 222 -11.28 -14.93 13.67
C ALA A 222 -11.27 -16.05 12.63
N ASP A 223 -12.31 -16.89 12.65
CA ASP A 223 -12.56 -17.85 11.58
C ASP A 223 -13.34 -17.14 10.46
N PHE A 224 -12.66 -16.91 9.33
CA PHE A 224 -13.24 -16.25 8.15
C PHE A 224 -13.98 -17.22 7.22
N GLY A 225 -13.83 -18.56 7.40
CA GLY A 225 -14.42 -19.58 6.54
C GLY A 225 -15.95 -19.66 6.59
N ASP A 226 -16.56 -19.13 7.66
CA ASP A 226 -18.02 -19.16 7.88
C ASP A 226 -18.79 -17.96 7.30
N PHE A 227 -18.10 -17.02 6.63
CA PHE A 227 -18.73 -15.84 6.02
C PHE A 227 -18.89 -16.01 4.52
N ASP A 228 -20.12 -15.81 4.00
CA ASP A 228 -20.43 -15.88 2.57
C ASP A 228 -20.30 -14.48 1.93
N THR A 229 -19.66 -14.41 0.74
CA THR A 229 -19.62 -13.19 -0.08
C THR A 229 -21.02 -12.69 -0.46
N GLY A 230 -22.05 -13.55 -0.40
CA GLY A 230 -23.47 -13.21 -0.57
C GLY A 230 -24.01 -12.23 0.47
N ASP A 231 -23.37 -12.14 1.65
CA ASP A 231 -23.77 -11.21 2.72
C ASP A 231 -23.32 -9.76 2.44
N ILE A 232 -22.41 -9.53 1.48
CA ILE A 232 -21.95 -8.19 1.07
C ILE A 232 -23.00 -7.59 0.11
N THR A 233 -23.89 -6.76 0.64
CA THR A 233 -24.98 -6.11 -0.13
C THR A 233 -24.44 -5.08 -1.11
N PHE A 234 -23.48 -4.25 -0.70
CA PHE A 234 -22.83 -3.22 -1.51
C PHE A 234 -21.39 -3.61 -1.79
N ALA A 235 -21.04 -3.77 -3.07
CA ALA A 235 -19.80 -4.41 -3.47
C ALA A 235 -18.55 -3.50 -3.37
N TYR A 236 -18.72 -2.17 -3.46
CA TYR A 236 -17.59 -1.25 -3.57
C TYR A 236 -17.46 -0.37 -2.34
N CYS A 237 -16.32 -0.47 -1.65
CA CYS A 237 -15.85 0.55 -0.72
C CYS A 237 -15.36 1.75 -1.53
N THR A 238 -16.00 2.90 -1.36
CA THR A 238 -15.72 4.12 -2.11
C THR A 238 -15.34 5.23 -1.14
N GLU A 239 -14.08 5.67 -1.21
CA GLU A 239 -13.53 6.74 -0.39
C GLU A 239 -13.07 7.89 -1.27
N PHE A 240 -13.36 9.13 -0.86
CA PHE A 240 -12.84 10.30 -1.54
C PHE A 240 -12.72 11.51 -0.61
N ILE A 241 -11.83 12.43 -0.97
CA ILE A 241 -11.66 13.73 -0.34
C ILE A 241 -11.88 14.78 -1.43
N ILE A 242 -12.75 15.74 -1.13
CA ILE A 242 -13.04 16.91 -1.98
C ILE A 242 -12.40 18.14 -1.34
N ASP A 243 -11.66 18.92 -2.11
CA ASP A 243 -11.28 20.29 -1.76
C ASP A 243 -12.50 21.20 -2.00
N ARG A 244 -13.00 21.83 -0.92
CA ARG A 244 -14.28 22.52 -0.94
C ARG A 244 -14.18 23.86 -1.66
N GLU A 245 -14.83 23.99 -2.80
CA GLU A 245 -14.77 25.18 -3.65
C GLU A 245 -16.03 26.05 -3.60
N ASN A 246 -17.05 25.65 -2.82
CA ASN A 246 -18.32 26.38 -2.73
C ASN A 246 -19.02 26.15 -1.39
N ASP A 247 -20.08 26.94 -1.13
CA ASP A 247 -20.86 26.92 0.12
C ASP A 247 -22.07 25.94 0.07
N LYS A 248 -22.09 24.97 -0.86
CA LYS A 248 -23.16 23.95 -0.88
C LYS A 248 -23.18 23.19 0.44
N ASP A 249 -24.39 22.92 0.91
CA ASP A 249 -24.59 22.20 2.18
C ASP A 249 -24.15 20.73 2.07
N PRO A 250 -23.14 20.27 2.81
CA PRO A 250 -22.72 18.87 2.83
C PRO A 250 -23.82 17.89 3.23
N GLU A 251 -24.88 18.34 3.90
CA GLU A 251 -26.03 17.50 4.29
C GLU A 251 -26.84 17.02 3.07
N GLU A 252 -26.85 17.80 1.99
CA GLU A 252 -27.45 17.34 0.72
C GLU A 252 -26.66 16.18 0.10
N LEU A 253 -25.31 16.24 0.14
CA LEU A 253 -24.44 15.16 -0.32
C LEU A 253 -24.63 13.93 0.58
N ARG A 254 -24.66 14.13 1.90
CA ARG A 254 -24.91 13.06 2.88
C ARG A 254 -26.25 12.36 2.61
N SER A 255 -27.31 13.11 2.40
CA SER A 255 -28.63 12.56 2.11
C SER A 255 -28.66 11.75 0.83
N PHE A 256 -27.99 12.22 -0.23
CA PHE A 256 -27.87 11.52 -1.49
C PHE A 256 -27.11 10.20 -1.34
N LEU A 257 -25.94 10.24 -0.72
CA LEU A 257 -25.08 9.06 -0.54
C LEU A 257 -25.73 8.01 0.38
N ASN A 258 -26.50 8.43 1.38
CA ASN A 258 -27.26 7.52 2.25
C ASN A 258 -28.34 6.73 1.48
N GLY A 259 -28.87 7.30 0.39
CA GLY A 259 -29.78 6.59 -0.53
C GLY A 259 -29.08 5.67 -1.50
N LEU A 260 -27.77 5.82 -1.70
CA LEU A 260 -26.97 5.10 -2.69
C LEU A 260 -26.28 3.84 -2.12
N GLY A 261 -26.13 3.76 -0.78
CA GLY A 261 -25.38 2.69 -0.16
C GLY A 261 -25.55 2.60 1.35
N ASP A 262 -24.62 1.90 2.00
CA ASP A 262 -24.53 1.81 3.46
C ASP A 262 -23.13 2.21 3.98
N SER A 263 -22.90 2.02 5.28
CA SER A 263 -21.64 2.33 5.97
C SER A 263 -21.13 3.75 5.71
N LEU A 264 -22.05 4.68 5.39
CA LEU A 264 -21.73 6.05 5.08
C LEU A 264 -21.13 6.78 6.28
N VAL A 265 -19.92 7.31 6.09
CA VAL A 265 -19.29 8.29 6.98
C VAL A 265 -18.90 9.50 6.16
N LEU A 266 -19.49 10.66 6.44
CA LEU A 266 -19.17 11.93 5.82
C LEU A 266 -18.67 12.90 6.88
N VAL A 267 -17.48 13.44 6.67
CA VAL A 267 -16.83 14.43 7.54
C VAL A 267 -16.53 15.66 6.70
N ASP A 268 -16.98 16.81 7.16
CA ASP A 268 -16.73 18.10 6.52
C ASP A 268 -16.06 19.08 7.49
N ASP A 269 -15.23 19.93 6.96
CA ASP A 269 -14.74 21.15 7.60
C ASP A 269 -14.78 22.33 6.60
N ASP A 270 -14.13 23.44 6.94
CA ASP A 270 -14.15 24.64 6.12
C ASP A 270 -13.38 24.46 4.79
N GLU A 271 -12.48 23.49 4.72
CA GLU A 271 -11.57 23.29 3.57
C GLU A 271 -11.90 22.03 2.77
N ILE A 272 -12.28 20.92 3.44
CA ILE A 272 -12.47 19.63 2.77
C ILE A 272 -13.75 18.91 3.18
N ILE A 273 -14.25 18.06 2.28
CA ILE A 273 -15.27 17.05 2.58
C ILE A 273 -14.65 15.67 2.34
N LYS A 274 -14.62 14.83 3.39
CA LYS A 274 -14.19 13.44 3.29
C LYS A 274 -15.37 12.51 3.38
N VAL A 275 -15.44 11.55 2.46
CA VAL A 275 -16.50 10.55 2.37
C VAL A 275 -15.90 9.15 2.36
N HIS A 276 -16.55 8.25 3.09
CA HIS A 276 -16.46 6.81 2.97
C HIS A 276 -17.89 6.26 2.82
N VAL A 277 -18.15 5.45 1.81
CA VAL A 277 -19.46 4.82 1.57
C VAL A 277 -19.28 3.46 0.88
N HIS A 278 -20.09 2.47 1.28
CA HIS A 278 -20.22 1.22 0.55
C HIS A 278 -21.39 1.33 -0.42
N THR A 279 -21.15 1.15 -1.70
CA THR A 279 -22.16 1.31 -2.76
C THR A 279 -21.98 0.32 -3.91
N ASN A 280 -23.03 0.09 -4.69
CA ASN A 280 -22.93 -0.62 -5.96
C ASN A 280 -22.76 0.33 -7.17
N ASP A 281 -22.85 1.65 -6.94
CA ASP A 281 -22.67 2.68 -7.96
C ASP A 281 -21.70 3.76 -7.49
N PRO A 282 -20.40 3.47 -7.48
CA PRO A 282 -19.37 4.48 -7.13
C PRO A 282 -19.35 5.66 -8.12
N GLY A 283 -19.76 5.43 -9.38
CA GLY A 283 -19.84 6.49 -10.38
C GLY A 283 -20.85 7.57 -10.02
N ALA A 284 -22.03 7.20 -9.55
CA ALA A 284 -23.06 8.14 -9.09
C ALA A 284 -22.58 8.93 -7.85
N ALA A 285 -21.90 8.26 -6.92
CA ALA A 285 -21.32 8.90 -5.74
C ALA A 285 -20.33 10.00 -6.12
N LEU A 286 -19.38 9.69 -7.02
CA LEU A 286 -18.37 10.65 -7.50
C LEU A 286 -19.00 11.77 -8.33
N SER A 287 -19.98 11.47 -9.19
CA SER A 287 -20.66 12.48 -10.01
C SER A 287 -21.39 13.53 -9.16
N ARG A 288 -21.96 13.12 -8.05
CA ARG A 288 -22.60 14.06 -7.10
C ARG A 288 -21.56 14.83 -6.30
N ALA A 289 -20.48 14.14 -5.90
CA ALA A 289 -19.41 14.70 -5.07
C ALA A 289 -18.67 15.85 -5.74
N VAL A 290 -18.38 15.76 -7.05
CA VAL A 290 -17.64 16.78 -7.80
C VAL A 290 -18.36 18.14 -7.87
N GLU A 291 -19.66 18.17 -7.57
CA GLU A 291 -20.43 19.44 -7.49
C GLU A 291 -20.03 20.30 -6.30
N TYR A 292 -19.28 19.78 -5.32
CA TYR A 292 -18.84 20.46 -4.10
C TYR A 292 -17.41 21.00 -4.21
N GLY A 293 -16.64 20.52 -5.19
CA GLY A 293 -15.26 20.93 -5.43
C GLY A 293 -14.45 19.85 -6.15
N SER A 294 -13.15 20.08 -6.28
CA SER A 294 -12.23 19.14 -6.93
C SER A 294 -11.82 17.99 -6.01
N PHE A 295 -11.57 16.81 -6.61
CA PHE A 295 -11.09 15.66 -5.84
C PHE A 295 -9.60 15.80 -5.49
N VAL A 296 -9.29 15.67 -4.21
CA VAL A 296 -7.92 15.52 -3.71
C VAL A 296 -7.46 14.07 -3.85
N THR A 297 -8.34 13.12 -3.46
CA THR A 297 -8.10 11.69 -3.58
C THR A 297 -9.40 10.95 -3.87
N VAL A 298 -9.30 9.85 -4.62
CA VAL A 298 -10.39 8.90 -4.85
C VAL A 298 -9.81 7.49 -4.74
N LYS A 299 -10.50 6.62 -3.98
CA LYS A 299 -10.17 5.20 -3.85
C LYS A 299 -11.45 4.39 -3.97
N ILE A 300 -11.44 3.36 -4.81
CA ILE A 300 -12.56 2.43 -4.98
C ILE A 300 -12.00 1.02 -4.93
N GLU A 301 -12.54 0.19 -4.04
CA GLU A 301 -12.12 -1.20 -3.86
C GLU A 301 -13.34 -2.13 -3.93
N ASN A 302 -13.17 -3.30 -4.56
CA ASN A 302 -14.22 -4.31 -4.60
C ASN A 302 -14.07 -5.25 -3.39
N MET A 303 -14.90 -5.05 -2.38
CA MET A 303 -14.87 -5.80 -1.13
C MET A 303 -15.18 -7.30 -1.32
N ARG A 304 -15.93 -7.67 -2.36
CA ARG A 304 -16.18 -9.09 -2.67
C ARG A 304 -14.91 -9.80 -3.13
N LEU A 305 -14.04 -9.13 -3.89
CA LEU A 305 -12.75 -9.68 -4.30
C LEU A 305 -11.81 -9.79 -3.11
N GLN A 306 -11.71 -8.75 -2.28
CA GLN A 306 -10.90 -8.75 -1.07
C GLN A 306 -11.30 -9.86 -0.09
N HIS A 307 -12.61 -10.05 0.11
CA HIS A 307 -13.11 -11.15 0.95
C HIS A 307 -12.79 -12.51 0.34
N THR A 308 -12.99 -12.69 -0.99
CA THR A 308 -12.67 -13.95 -1.67
C THR A 308 -11.18 -14.29 -1.57
N GLU A 309 -10.31 -13.31 -1.75
CA GLU A 309 -8.86 -13.46 -1.58
C GLU A 309 -8.49 -13.89 -0.15
N LYS A 310 -9.21 -13.41 0.88
CA LYS A 310 -8.96 -13.79 2.27
C LYS A 310 -9.55 -15.14 2.68
N VAL A 311 -10.77 -15.45 2.29
CA VAL A 311 -11.39 -16.76 2.54
C VAL A 311 -10.60 -17.86 1.82
N MET A 312 -10.10 -17.56 0.61
CA MET A 312 -9.14 -18.44 -0.08
C MET A 312 -7.79 -18.48 0.64
N SER A 313 -7.38 -17.43 1.35
CA SER A 313 -6.08 -17.37 2.04
C SER A 313 -5.98 -18.20 3.32
N GLU A 314 -7.06 -18.44 4.05
CA GLU A 314 -7.01 -19.24 5.28
C GLU A 314 -7.24 -20.74 5.09
N SER A 315 -8.03 -21.15 4.10
CA SER A 315 -8.29 -22.57 3.81
C SER A 315 -7.44 -23.15 2.66
N GLU A 316 -6.80 -22.29 1.86
CA GLU A 316 -6.00 -22.67 0.69
C GLU A 316 -4.59 -22.07 0.65
N LEU A 317 -4.22 -21.22 1.62
CA LEU A 317 -2.90 -20.60 1.77
C LEU A 317 -1.99 -21.24 2.83
N ALA A 318 -1.97 -22.53 2.92
CA ALA A 318 -0.65 -23.13 2.72
C ALA A 318 -0.40 -22.96 1.23
N PRO A 319 0.66 -22.28 0.75
CA PRO A 319 0.91 -22.16 -0.68
C PRO A 319 0.83 -23.59 -1.24
N LYS A 320 -0.15 -23.85 -2.12
CA LYS A 320 -0.19 -25.14 -2.83
C LYS A 320 1.05 -25.13 -3.69
N ILE A 321 2.13 -25.66 -3.11
CA ILE A 321 3.35 -25.87 -3.85
C ILE A 321 2.99 -26.92 -4.88
N ALA A 322 3.01 -26.54 -6.15
CA ALA A 322 2.72 -27.45 -7.22
C ALA A 322 3.69 -28.64 -7.15
N GLU A 323 3.14 -29.84 -7.15
CA GLU A 323 3.98 -31.04 -7.19
C GLU A 323 4.83 -31.03 -8.46
N PRO A 324 6.12 -31.43 -8.39
CA PRO A 324 6.99 -31.41 -9.54
C PRO A 324 6.52 -32.39 -10.62
N GLU A 325 6.26 -31.91 -11.81
CA GLU A 325 6.02 -32.70 -13.03
C GLU A 325 7.26 -32.75 -13.92
N LYS A 326 8.22 -31.83 -13.68
CA LYS A 326 9.49 -31.72 -14.42
C LYS A 326 10.64 -31.33 -13.49
N ALA A 327 11.87 -31.57 -13.93
CA ALA A 327 13.06 -31.25 -13.15
C ALA A 327 13.31 -29.74 -13.07
N LEU A 328 13.21 -29.02 -14.19
CA LEU A 328 13.56 -27.61 -14.30
C LEU A 328 12.36 -26.78 -14.79
N GLY A 329 12.18 -25.59 -14.22
CA GLY A 329 11.22 -24.59 -14.64
C GLY A 329 11.80 -23.20 -14.55
N ALA A 330 11.10 -22.20 -15.11
CA ALA A 330 11.58 -20.82 -15.13
C ALA A 330 10.45 -19.82 -14.83
N VAL A 331 10.81 -18.76 -14.12
CA VAL A 331 9.96 -17.59 -13.82
C VAL A 331 10.67 -16.33 -14.26
N SER A 332 9.96 -15.41 -14.92
CA SER A 332 10.55 -14.15 -15.38
C SER A 332 9.73 -12.95 -14.94
N VAL A 333 10.43 -11.88 -14.56
CA VAL A 333 9.81 -10.58 -14.29
C VAL A 333 9.85 -9.73 -15.54
N CYS A 334 8.70 -9.26 -16.01
CA CYS A 334 8.62 -8.28 -17.09
C CYS A 334 7.32 -7.47 -17.04
N ALA A 335 7.30 -6.32 -17.72
CA ALA A 335 6.12 -5.50 -17.91
C ALA A 335 5.86 -5.34 -19.42
N GLY A 336 4.61 -5.53 -19.82
CA GLY A 336 4.16 -5.49 -21.22
C GLY A 336 3.78 -6.86 -21.75
N GLU A 337 2.61 -6.94 -22.39
CA GLU A 337 2.05 -8.20 -22.90
C GLU A 337 2.98 -8.84 -23.94
N GLY A 338 3.57 -8.06 -24.84
CA GLY A 338 4.46 -8.58 -25.86
C GLY A 338 5.76 -9.17 -25.28
N LEU A 339 6.32 -8.57 -24.20
CA LEU A 339 7.47 -9.16 -23.52
C LEU A 339 7.09 -10.44 -22.77
N ALA A 340 5.90 -10.48 -22.18
CA ALA A 340 5.38 -11.70 -21.55
C ALA A 340 5.22 -12.84 -22.57
N ASP A 341 4.72 -12.53 -23.77
CA ASP A 341 4.62 -13.49 -24.86
C ASP A 341 5.99 -14.01 -25.32
N VAL A 342 7.00 -13.12 -25.40
CA VAL A 342 8.37 -13.51 -25.73
C VAL A 342 8.91 -14.53 -24.73
N PHE A 343 8.80 -14.26 -23.43
CA PHE A 343 9.26 -15.17 -22.38
C PHE A 343 8.47 -16.48 -22.35
N THR A 344 7.16 -16.42 -22.53
CA THR A 344 6.31 -17.62 -22.60
C THR A 344 6.70 -18.51 -23.78
N ASN A 345 6.96 -17.93 -24.95
CA ASN A 345 7.41 -18.66 -26.14
C ASN A 345 8.81 -19.26 -25.96
N LEU A 346 9.65 -18.69 -25.09
CA LEU A 346 10.96 -19.23 -24.71
C LEU A 346 10.87 -20.32 -23.63
N GLY A 347 9.67 -20.66 -23.18
CA GLY A 347 9.46 -21.74 -22.21
C GLY A 347 9.45 -21.31 -20.74
N VAL A 348 9.28 -20.02 -20.45
CA VAL A 348 9.05 -19.55 -19.09
C VAL A 348 7.66 -19.98 -18.61
N ASP A 349 7.59 -20.61 -17.45
CA ASP A 349 6.37 -21.20 -16.89
C ASP A 349 5.43 -20.16 -16.26
N ALA A 350 6.01 -19.12 -15.67
CA ALA A 350 5.23 -18.07 -15.03
C ALA A 350 5.87 -16.69 -15.22
N ILE A 351 5.03 -15.73 -15.54
CA ILE A 351 5.42 -14.32 -15.66
C ILE A 351 4.96 -13.56 -14.42
N ILE A 352 5.86 -12.78 -13.84
CA ILE A 352 5.56 -11.83 -12.78
C ILE A 352 5.47 -10.45 -13.42
N SER A 353 4.28 -9.85 -13.36
CA SER A 353 4.09 -8.48 -13.86
C SER A 353 4.83 -7.49 -12.95
N GLY A 354 5.80 -6.79 -13.49
CA GLY A 354 6.60 -5.84 -12.76
C GLY A 354 7.79 -5.33 -13.55
N GLY A 355 8.54 -4.42 -12.98
CA GLY A 355 9.70 -3.85 -13.65
C GLY A 355 10.17 -2.54 -13.00
N GLN A 356 10.62 -1.57 -13.80
CA GLN A 356 11.28 -0.35 -13.34
C GLN A 356 10.39 0.56 -12.46
N THR A 357 9.07 0.53 -12.65
CA THR A 357 8.12 1.41 -11.94
C THR A 357 7.40 0.70 -10.79
N MET A 358 7.35 -0.63 -10.80
CA MET A 358 6.65 -1.44 -9.81
C MET A 358 7.44 -2.75 -9.60
N ASN A 359 8.37 -2.73 -8.63
CA ASN A 359 9.12 -3.93 -8.28
C ASN A 359 8.19 -4.92 -7.58
N PRO A 360 8.12 -6.19 -8.03
CA PRO A 360 7.40 -7.23 -7.31
C PRO A 360 8.02 -7.45 -5.92
N SER A 361 7.20 -7.82 -4.97
CA SER A 361 7.64 -8.19 -3.64
C SER A 361 8.27 -9.59 -3.64
N THR A 362 8.99 -9.94 -2.57
CA THR A 362 9.46 -11.32 -2.33
C THR A 362 8.28 -12.30 -2.33
N GLN A 363 7.10 -11.88 -1.84
CA GLN A 363 5.89 -12.70 -1.82
C GLN A 363 5.35 -12.97 -3.23
N ASP A 364 5.32 -11.99 -4.13
CA ASP A 364 4.87 -12.17 -5.51
C ASP A 364 5.76 -13.18 -6.25
N ILE A 365 7.08 -13.12 -6.01
CA ILE A 365 8.04 -14.05 -6.59
C ILE A 365 7.86 -15.45 -6.00
N LEU A 366 7.68 -15.56 -4.69
CA LEU A 366 7.43 -16.82 -3.99
C LEU A 366 6.18 -17.54 -4.53
N GLU A 367 5.09 -16.80 -4.72
CA GLU A 367 3.85 -17.34 -5.27
C GLU A 367 4.01 -17.85 -6.69
N ALA A 368 4.73 -17.10 -7.55
CA ALA A 368 5.02 -17.54 -8.90
C ALA A 368 5.87 -18.81 -8.91
N VAL A 369 6.94 -18.86 -8.11
CA VAL A 369 7.81 -20.04 -7.96
C VAL A 369 7.03 -21.26 -7.47
N ASN A 370 6.16 -21.10 -6.47
CA ASN A 370 5.38 -22.20 -5.91
C ASN A 370 4.34 -22.76 -6.90
N ARG A 371 3.85 -21.95 -7.85
CA ARG A 371 2.93 -22.40 -8.90
C ARG A 371 3.59 -23.21 -10.02
N VAL A 372 4.89 -23.07 -10.24
CA VAL A 372 5.61 -23.80 -11.29
C VAL A 372 5.76 -25.28 -10.89
N PRO A 373 5.28 -26.28 -11.67
CA PRO A 373 5.38 -27.69 -11.34
C PRO A 373 6.78 -28.26 -11.67
N ALA A 374 7.80 -27.71 -11.02
CA ALA A 374 9.21 -28.13 -11.21
C ALA A 374 9.92 -28.29 -9.86
N GLU A 375 10.93 -29.18 -9.82
CA GLU A 375 11.80 -29.37 -8.64
C GLU A 375 12.71 -28.15 -8.43
N THR A 376 13.33 -27.67 -9.50
CA THR A 376 14.17 -26.47 -9.51
C THR A 376 13.54 -25.40 -10.38
N VAL A 377 13.46 -24.16 -9.87
CA VAL A 377 12.88 -23.02 -10.57
C VAL A 377 13.93 -21.94 -10.73
N PHE A 378 14.26 -21.63 -11.99
CA PHE A 378 15.11 -20.51 -12.35
C PHE A 378 14.29 -19.19 -12.31
N VAL A 379 14.83 -18.17 -11.67
CA VAL A 379 14.19 -16.86 -11.58
C VAL A 379 15.04 -15.83 -12.34
N LEU A 380 14.41 -15.14 -13.28
CA LEU A 380 15.00 -14.05 -14.06
C LEU A 380 14.41 -12.70 -13.59
N PRO A 381 15.10 -11.97 -12.72
CA PRO A 381 14.59 -10.70 -12.17
C PRO A 381 14.50 -9.58 -13.20
N ASN A 382 15.37 -9.55 -14.20
CA ASN A 382 15.46 -8.55 -15.28
C ASN A 382 15.55 -7.09 -14.79
N ASN A 383 15.89 -6.92 -13.52
CA ASN A 383 16.08 -5.63 -12.86
C ASN A 383 17.00 -5.82 -11.64
N LYS A 384 18.04 -5.00 -11.55
CA LYS A 384 18.99 -5.06 -10.43
C LYS A 384 18.34 -4.89 -9.04
N ASN A 385 17.23 -4.16 -8.96
CA ASN A 385 16.53 -3.90 -7.69
C ASN A 385 15.70 -5.09 -7.20
N ILE A 386 15.44 -6.08 -8.06
CA ILE A 386 14.62 -7.26 -7.77
C ILE A 386 15.50 -8.46 -7.37
N ILE A 387 16.78 -8.47 -7.73
CA ILE A 387 17.69 -9.61 -7.52
C ILE A 387 17.68 -10.06 -6.04
N MET A 388 17.86 -9.13 -5.11
CA MET A 388 17.87 -9.45 -3.67
C MET A 388 16.53 -10.04 -3.18
N ALA A 389 15.41 -9.52 -3.67
CA ALA A 389 14.09 -10.06 -3.33
C ALA A 389 13.90 -11.48 -3.88
N ALA A 390 14.41 -11.75 -5.07
CA ALA A 390 14.38 -13.08 -5.68
C ALA A 390 15.26 -14.09 -4.92
N GLU A 391 16.45 -13.67 -4.47
CA GLU A 391 17.37 -14.52 -3.69
C GLU A 391 16.76 -14.96 -2.35
N GLN A 392 15.97 -14.09 -1.70
CA GLN A 392 15.30 -14.40 -0.42
C GLN A 392 14.23 -15.49 -0.56
N VAL A 393 13.69 -15.73 -1.75
CA VAL A 393 12.65 -16.74 -1.97
C VAL A 393 13.14 -18.14 -1.68
N ASN A 394 14.42 -18.43 -1.88
CA ASN A 394 14.98 -19.76 -1.63
C ASN A 394 14.80 -20.24 -0.18
N ASP A 395 14.80 -19.32 0.78
CA ASP A 395 14.62 -19.64 2.21
C ASP A 395 13.14 -19.80 2.60
N LEU A 396 12.20 -19.46 1.70
CA LEU A 396 10.76 -19.42 1.96
C LEU A 396 9.98 -20.57 1.30
N THR A 397 10.63 -21.39 0.48
CA THR A 397 10.00 -22.53 -0.23
C THR A 397 10.86 -23.77 -0.11
N PRO A 398 10.25 -24.99 -0.09
CA PRO A 398 11.00 -26.24 -0.17
C PRO A 398 11.57 -26.53 -1.57
N LYS A 399 11.19 -25.77 -2.61
CA LYS A 399 11.75 -25.90 -3.95
C LYS A 399 13.16 -25.37 -4.00
N ASN A 400 13.98 -25.91 -4.90
CA ASN A 400 15.27 -25.34 -5.21
C ASN A 400 15.07 -24.11 -6.10
N VAL A 401 15.43 -22.90 -5.62
CA VAL A 401 15.30 -21.64 -6.38
C VAL A 401 16.67 -21.16 -6.81
N VAL A 402 16.84 -20.95 -8.10
CA VAL A 402 18.10 -20.49 -8.70
C VAL A 402 17.88 -19.13 -9.36
N VAL A 403 18.50 -18.09 -8.84
CA VAL A 403 18.39 -16.75 -9.41
C VAL A 403 19.49 -16.53 -10.45
N ILE A 404 19.09 -16.26 -11.70
CA ILE A 404 20.00 -15.80 -12.75
C ILE A 404 20.02 -14.26 -12.69
N PRO A 405 21.14 -13.60 -12.35
CA PRO A 405 21.16 -12.19 -11.96
C PRO A 405 21.03 -11.24 -13.17
N SER A 406 20.01 -11.44 -14.00
CA SER A 406 19.67 -10.57 -15.12
C SER A 406 19.22 -9.20 -14.63
N LYS A 407 19.80 -8.14 -15.19
CA LYS A 407 19.56 -6.74 -14.81
C LYS A 407 18.63 -6.02 -15.79
N THR A 408 18.38 -6.63 -16.94
CA THR A 408 17.55 -6.07 -18.01
C THR A 408 16.75 -7.18 -18.68
N VAL A 409 15.63 -6.82 -19.29
CA VAL A 409 14.80 -7.76 -20.06
C VAL A 409 15.57 -8.41 -21.20
N PRO A 410 16.35 -7.69 -22.02
CA PRO A 410 17.22 -8.33 -23.02
C PRO A 410 18.14 -9.41 -22.46
N GLN A 411 18.80 -9.15 -21.33
CA GLN A 411 19.62 -10.18 -20.67
C GLN A 411 18.82 -11.41 -20.29
N GLY A 412 17.59 -11.24 -19.79
CA GLY A 412 16.73 -12.37 -19.45
C GLY A 412 16.29 -13.17 -20.67
N VAL A 413 16.03 -12.51 -21.78
CA VAL A 413 15.70 -13.17 -23.06
C VAL A 413 16.89 -14.02 -23.54
N THR A 414 18.10 -13.46 -23.57
CA THR A 414 19.29 -14.19 -23.99
C THR A 414 19.64 -15.32 -23.03
N ALA A 415 19.43 -15.13 -21.72
CA ALA A 415 19.57 -16.22 -20.74
C ALA A 415 18.60 -17.38 -21.04
N MET A 416 17.34 -17.09 -21.38
CA MET A 416 16.37 -18.13 -21.74
C MET A 416 16.67 -18.82 -23.08
N LEU A 417 17.30 -18.16 -24.03
CA LEU A 417 17.78 -18.78 -25.26
C LEU A 417 18.91 -19.81 -25.00
N ASN A 418 19.61 -19.66 -23.86
CA ASN A 418 20.65 -20.59 -23.41
C ASN A 418 20.15 -21.58 -22.34
N PHE A 419 18.87 -21.57 -22.00
CA PHE A 419 18.27 -22.52 -21.07
C PHE A 419 18.02 -23.87 -21.75
N ASN A 420 18.58 -24.94 -21.18
CA ASN A 420 18.34 -26.31 -21.63
C ASN A 420 17.48 -27.07 -20.58
N PRO A 421 16.19 -27.33 -20.83
CA PRO A 421 15.30 -28.02 -19.91
C PRO A 421 15.71 -29.46 -19.60
N GLU A 422 16.54 -30.09 -20.43
CA GLU A 422 17.07 -31.45 -20.27
C GLU A 422 18.47 -31.46 -19.64
N GLY A 423 19.08 -30.30 -19.40
CA GLY A 423 20.41 -30.15 -18.80
C GLY A 423 20.39 -30.24 -17.28
N THR A 424 21.56 -30.25 -16.65
CA THR A 424 21.69 -30.11 -15.20
C THR A 424 21.47 -28.67 -14.74
N VAL A 425 21.27 -28.49 -13.44
CA VAL A 425 21.15 -27.15 -12.84
C VAL A 425 22.44 -26.36 -13.05
N GLU A 426 23.60 -27.00 -12.82
CA GLU A 426 24.92 -26.39 -12.93
C GLU A 426 25.22 -25.93 -14.36
N GLU A 427 24.94 -26.76 -15.37
CA GLU A 427 25.12 -26.43 -16.78
C GLU A 427 24.24 -25.22 -17.17
N ASN A 428 23.01 -25.18 -16.73
CA ASN A 428 22.11 -24.05 -16.98
C ASN A 428 22.56 -22.78 -16.27
N VAL A 429 22.99 -22.85 -15.02
CA VAL A 429 23.53 -21.69 -14.30
C VAL A 429 24.73 -21.10 -15.03
N GLU A 430 25.66 -21.96 -15.46
CA GLU A 430 26.86 -21.52 -16.19
C GLU A 430 26.45 -20.84 -17.53
N ALA A 431 25.72 -21.55 -18.39
CA ALA A 431 25.33 -21.05 -19.71
C ALA A 431 24.48 -19.77 -19.64
N MET A 432 23.46 -19.76 -18.79
CA MET A 432 22.59 -18.60 -18.65
C MET A 432 23.33 -17.39 -18.05
N THR A 433 24.21 -17.61 -17.07
CA THR A 433 24.95 -16.52 -16.43
C THR A 433 26.03 -15.94 -17.37
N GLU A 434 26.75 -16.79 -18.08
CA GLU A 434 27.74 -16.33 -19.09
C GLU A 434 27.10 -15.50 -20.19
N SER A 435 25.90 -15.90 -20.64
CA SER A 435 25.16 -15.20 -21.68
C SER A 435 24.75 -13.78 -21.31
N LEU A 436 24.59 -13.46 -20.00
CA LEU A 436 24.28 -12.10 -19.57
C LEU A 436 25.37 -11.08 -19.98
N GLY A 437 26.61 -11.54 -20.08
CA GLY A 437 27.76 -10.70 -20.45
C GLY A 437 27.86 -10.38 -21.93
N THR A 438 27.17 -11.12 -22.80
CA THR A 438 27.22 -10.89 -24.25
C THR A 438 26.25 -9.81 -24.73
N VAL A 439 25.27 -9.47 -23.89
CA VAL A 439 24.19 -8.56 -24.25
C VAL A 439 24.47 -7.14 -23.80
N ASP A 440 24.55 -6.24 -24.72
CA ASP A 440 24.47 -4.81 -24.48
C ASP A 440 23.01 -4.35 -24.55
N THR A 441 22.52 -3.73 -23.48
CA THR A 441 21.16 -3.23 -23.41
C THR A 441 21.14 -1.72 -23.54
N MET A 442 20.35 -1.22 -24.47
CA MET A 442 20.05 0.21 -24.61
C MET A 442 18.59 0.46 -24.36
N GLN A 443 18.28 1.61 -23.79
CA GLN A 443 16.93 1.98 -23.39
C GLN A 443 16.66 3.43 -23.79
N ILE A 444 15.46 3.71 -24.30
CA ILE A 444 15.01 5.08 -24.53
C ILE A 444 13.74 5.32 -23.69
N THR A 445 13.81 6.34 -22.85
CA THR A 445 12.74 6.78 -21.97
C THR A 445 12.59 8.30 -22.02
N TYR A 446 11.89 8.90 -21.09
CA TYR A 446 11.69 10.34 -20.97
C TYR A 446 12.05 10.87 -19.58
N ALA A 447 12.41 12.14 -19.52
CA ALA A 447 12.65 12.85 -18.29
C ALA A 447 11.33 13.28 -17.65
N ALA A 448 11.01 12.78 -16.45
CA ALA A 448 9.82 13.16 -15.69
C ALA A 448 9.93 14.56 -15.04
N ARG A 449 11.13 15.07 -14.85
CA ARG A 449 11.43 16.38 -14.23
C ARG A 449 12.75 16.94 -14.75
N ASN A 450 12.96 18.23 -14.52
CA ASN A 450 14.25 18.86 -14.79
C ASN A 450 15.30 18.31 -13.80
N SER A 451 16.49 18.03 -14.32
CA SER A 451 17.63 17.57 -13.50
C SER A 451 18.95 17.89 -14.21
N ASP A 452 20.01 18.01 -13.43
CA ASP A 452 21.40 17.99 -13.93
C ASP A 452 22.01 16.64 -13.54
N PHE A 453 22.41 15.86 -14.51
CA PHE A 453 22.95 14.53 -14.28
C PHE A 453 24.08 14.24 -15.26
N ASP A 454 25.27 13.88 -14.74
CA ASP A 454 26.47 13.56 -15.50
C ASP A 454 26.89 14.66 -16.53
N GLY A 455 26.59 15.93 -16.20
CA GLY A 455 26.92 17.08 -17.05
C GLY A 455 25.92 17.34 -18.19
N TYR A 456 24.80 16.64 -18.19
CA TYR A 456 23.66 16.88 -19.08
C TYR A 456 22.62 17.75 -18.37
N ASP A 457 22.23 18.87 -19.00
CA ASP A 457 21.09 19.69 -18.59
C ASP A 457 19.82 19.06 -19.19
N ILE A 458 19.04 18.40 -18.32
CA ILE A 458 17.86 17.60 -18.70
C ILE A 458 16.60 18.37 -18.36
N HIS A 459 15.72 18.54 -19.33
CA HIS A 459 14.42 19.17 -19.12
C HIS A 459 13.29 18.13 -19.12
N ALA A 460 12.25 18.42 -18.36
CA ALA A 460 11.05 17.56 -18.33
C ALA A 460 10.48 17.38 -19.73
N GLY A 461 10.27 16.13 -20.14
CA GLY A 461 9.81 15.77 -21.48
C GLY A 461 10.92 15.49 -22.49
N ASP A 462 12.19 15.73 -22.17
CA ASP A 462 13.29 15.31 -23.03
C ASP A 462 13.36 13.77 -23.10
N TYR A 463 13.73 13.23 -24.25
CA TYR A 463 14.08 11.82 -24.38
C TYR A 463 15.46 11.55 -23.80
N LEU A 464 15.59 10.44 -23.10
CA LEU A 464 16.83 9.97 -22.49
C LEU A 464 17.23 8.64 -23.12
N ALA A 465 18.44 8.53 -23.61
CA ALA A 465 19.04 7.27 -24.00
C ALA A 465 19.98 6.76 -22.90
N LEU A 466 19.80 5.51 -22.51
CA LEU A 466 20.68 4.80 -21.59
C LEU A 466 21.42 3.70 -22.34
N TYR A 467 22.70 3.50 -22.04
CA TYR A 467 23.50 2.37 -22.46
C TYR A 467 23.93 1.59 -21.21
N GLY A 468 23.40 0.40 -21.04
CA GLY A 468 23.47 -0.29 -19.75
C GLY A 468 22.82 0.54 -18.63
N SER A 469 23.61 0.95 -17.65
CA SER A 469 23.16 1.79 -16.52
C SER A 469 23.58 3.27 -16.63
N GLN A 470 24.24 3.67 -17.71
CA GLN A 470 24.78 5.03 -17.87
C GLN A 470 23.90 5.84 -18.82
N LEU A 471 23.77 7.14 -18.54
CA LEU A 471 23.14 8.07 -19.47
C LEU A 471 24.04 8.25 -20.69
N PHE A 472 23.54 7.86 -21.86
CA PHE A 472 24.25 7.97 -23.12
C PHE A 472 24.01 9.32 -23.81
N GLY A 473 22.83 9.91 -23.63
CA GLY A 473 22.48 11.20 -24.19
C GLY A 473 21.05 11.63 -23.90
N THR A 474 20.77 12.89 -24.15
CA THR A 474 19.44 13.49 -24.07
C THR A 474 19.12 14.29 -25.33
N SER A 475 17.85 14.35 -25.75
CA SER A 475 17.39 15.12 -26.90
C SER A 475 15.88 15.31 -26.86
N GLN A 476 15.41 16.40 -27.48
CA GLN A 476 13.98 16.60 -27.78
C GLN A 476 13.50 15.83 -29.01
N ASP A 477 14.40 15.28 -29.81
CA ASP A 477 14.07 14.42 -30.95
C ASP A 477 14.64 13.00 -30.71
N ILE A 478 13.74 12.05 -30.54
CA ILE A 478 14.06 10.64 -30.32
C ILE A 478 14.92 10.03 -31.45
N LYS A 479 14.80 10.55 -32.68
CA LYS A 479 15.56 10.06 -33.83
C LYS A 479 17.05 10.33 -33.71
N VAL A 480 17.42 11.45 -33.07
CA VAL A 480 18.82 11.79 -32.80
C VAL A 480 19.45 10.71 -31.91
N LEU A 481 18.72 10.32 -30.85
CA LEU A 481 19.19 9.31 -29.91
C LEU A 481 19.26 7.91 -30.58
N LEU A 482 18.22 7.53 -31.32
CA LEU A 482 18.20 6.27 -32.06
C LEU A 482 19.39 6.18 -33.04
N LYS A 483 19.69 7.26 -33.76
CA LYS A 483 20.83 7.32 -34.67
C LYS A 483 22.15 7.15 -33.92
N SER A 484 22.35 7.89 -32.83
CA SER A 484 23.59 7.83 -32.05
C SER A 484 23.80 6.44 -31.42
N LEU A 485 22.70 5.79 -30.97
CA LEU A 485 22.76 4.42 -30.47
C LEU A 485 23.11 3.41 -31.59
N ALA A 486 22.51 3.55 -32.78
CA ALA A 486 22.81 2.69 -33.90
C ALA A 486 24.27 2.84 -34.36
N GLU A 487 24.80 4.07 -34.39
CA GLU A 487 26.23 4.33 -34.71
C GLU A 487 27.13 3.66 -33.66
N LYS A 488 26.78 3.74 -32.36
CA LYS A 488 27.52 3.07 -31.28
C LYS A 488 27.50 1.55 -31.45
N VAL A 489 26.35 0.94 -31.73
CA VAL A 489 26.20 -0.51 -31.98
C VAL A 489 27.04 -0.98 -33.15
N ARG A 490 27.05 -0.21 -34.26
CA ARG A 490 27.92 -0.48 -35.41
C ARG A 490 29.40 -0.45 -35.04
N ASP A 491 29.81 0.57 -34.29
CA ASP A 491 31.20 0.77 -33.92
C ASP A 491 31.69 -0.32 -32.93
N ASP A 492 30.76 -0.87 -32.12
CA ASP A 492 31.01 -2.01 -31.23
C ASP A 492 31.01 -3.36 -31.97
N GLY A 493 30.66 -3.38 -33.28
CA GLY A 493 30.73 -4.57 -34.14
C GLY A 493 29.67 -5.63 -33.80
N LYS A 494 28.52 -5.22 -33.28
CA LYS A 494 27.43 -6.13 -32.92
C LYS A 494 26.73 -6.66 -34.18
N GLU A 495 26.37 -7.95 -34.15
CA GLU A 495 25.81 -8.67 -35.30
C GLU A 495 24.31 -8.97 -35.16
N TYR A 496 23.77 -9.00 -33.91
CA TYR A 496 22.36 -9.26 -33.66
C TYR A 496 21.74 -8.11 -32.88
N ILE A 497 20.68 -7.50 -33.42
CA ILE A 497 19.98 -6.38 -32.81
C ILE A 497 18.50 -6.72 -32.69
N THR A 498 17.97 -6.70 -31.49
CA THR A 498 16.52 -6.84 -31.27
C THR A 498 15.95 -5.57 -30.63
N ILE A 499 14.96 -4.97 -31.27
CA ILE A 499 14.30 -3.76 -30.84
C ILE A 499 12.90 -4.12 -30.33
N TYR A 500 12.66 -3.91 -29.04
CA TYR A 500 11.34 -4.04 -28.40
C TYR A 500 10.73 -2.66 -28.26
N TYR A 501 9.61 -2.38 -28.94
CA TYR A 501 8.94 -1.10 -28.81
C TYR A 501 7.84 -1.14 -27.74
N GLY A 502 7.73 -0.03 -26.99
CA GLY A 502 6.80 0.13 -25.86
C GLY A 502 5.38 0.49 -26.27
N ALA A 503 4.49 0.50 -25.27
CA ALA A 503 3.07 0.79 -25.44
C ALA A 503 2.78 2.15 -26.10
N ASP A 504 3.62 3.15 -25.85
CA ASP A 504 3.49 4.51 -26.39
C ASP A 504 4.06 4.70 -27.81
N VAL A 505 4.59 3.64 -28.42
CA VAL A 505 5.17 3.67 -29.77
C VAL A 505 4.26 2.97 -30.77
N LYS A 506 3.83 3.70 -31.79
CA LYS A 506 3.08 3.10 -32.90
C LYS A 506 4.02 2.25 -33.77
N GLU A 507 3.57 1.07 -34.21
CA GLU A 507 4.31 0.13 -35.06
C GLU A 507 5.01 0.79 -36.26
N LYS A 508 4.33 1.73 -36.93
CA LYS A 508 4.92 2.49 -38.05
C LYS A 508 6.16 3.30 -37.64
N HIS A 509 6.23 3.77 -36.38
CA HIS A 509 7.41 4.48 -35.88
C HIS A 509 8.49 3.53 -35.44
N ALA A 510 8.10 2.40 -34.86
CA ALA A 510 9.01 1.32 -34.50
C ALA A 510 9.70 0.74 -35.76
N GLN A 511 8.95 0.52 -36.85
CA GLN A 511 9.52 0.07 -38.11
C GLN A 511 10.61 1.04 -38.65
N LYS A 512 10.36 2.37 -38.56
CA LYS A 512 11.37 3.36 -38.97
C LYS A 512 12.63 3.34 -38.10
N ALA A 513 12.48 2.98 -36.83
CA ALA A 513 13.65 2.79 -35.96
C ALA A 513 14.44 1.55 -36.37
N ALA A 514 13.75 0.44 -36.66
CA ALA A 514 14.39 -0.77 -37.16
C ALA A 514 15.09 -0.54 -38.52
N ASP A 515 14.42 0.14 -39.45
CA ASP A 515 14.99 0.51 -40.74
C ASP A 515 16.26 1.36 -40.56
N LEU A 516 16.25 2.32 -39.65
CA LEU A 516 17.40 3.17 -39.32
C LEU A 516 18.58 2.36 -38.79
N PHE A 517 18.32 1.38 -37.89
CA PHE A 517 19.38 0.48 -37.40
C PHE A 517 19.94 -0.40 -38.52
N ALA A 518 19.07 -0.96 -39.37
CA ALA A 518 19.49 -1.76 -40.53
C ALA A 518 20.35 -0.97 -41.53
N ASP A 519 19.98 0.30 -41.77
CA ASP A 519 20.75 1.18 -42.67
C ASP A 519 22.16 1.52 -42.10
N ILE A 520 22.25 1.74 -40.78
CA ILE A 520 23.50 2.12 -40.11
C ILE A 520 24.37 0.90 -39.80
N CYS A 521 23.78 -0.25 -39.51
CA CYS A 521 24.45 -1.50 -39.16
C CYS A 521 24.21 -2.58 -40.24
N PRO A 522 24.75 -2.42 -41.46
CA PRO A 522 24.41 -3.29 -42.60
C PRO A 522 24.88 -4.73 -42.43
N ASN A 523 25.74 -5.00 -41.46
CA ASN A 523 26.25 -6.35 -41.16
C ASN A 523 25.49 -7.03 -40.02
N ALA A 524 24.50 -6.35 -39.42
CA ALA A 524 23.74 -6.89 -38.32
C ALA A 524 22.32 -7.31 -38.77
N ASP A 525 21.84 -8.41 -38.20
CA ASP A 525 20.43 -8.80 -38.29
C ASP A 525 19.59 -7.97 -37.31
N VAL A 526 18.61 -7.20 -37.83
CA VAL A 526 17.76 -6.35 -37.04
C VAL A 526 16.35 -6.92 -36.94
N ASN A 527 15.95 -7.27 -35.73
CA ASN A 527 14.61 -7.77 -35.41
C ASN A 527 13.78 -6.70 -34.68
N LEU A 528 12.49 -6.61 -35.02
CA LEU A 528 11.55 -5.72 -34.39
C LEU A 528 10.41 -6.53 -33.73
N LEU A 529 10.21 -6.33 -32.45
CA LEU A 529 9.16 -6.99 -31.67
C LEU A 529 8.32 -5.97 -30.91
N SER A 530 7.02 -6.24 -30.80
CA SER A 530 6.16 -5.49 -29.90
C SER A 530 6.43 -5.95 -28.46
N GLY A 531 6.98 -5.08 -27.63
CA GLY A 531 7.19 -5.38 -26.23
C GLY A 531 5.99 -4.97 -25.35
N GLY A 532 5.31 -3.89 -25.73
CA GLY A 532 4.17 -3.33 -24.98
C GLY A 532 4.56 -2.80 -23.60
N GLN A 533 5.86 -2.65 -23.32
CA GLN A 533 6.35 -2.17 -22.02
C GLN A 533 5.99 -0.70 -21.81
N PRO A 534 5.62 -0.33 -20.56
CA PRO A 534 5.41 1.06 -20.17
C PRO A 534 6.74 1.79 -19.96
N VAL A 535 6.74 3.13 -19.95
CA VAL A 535 7.88 4.02 -19.61
C VAL A 535 9.00 4.03 -20.64
N TYR A 536 9.36 2.89 -21.20
CA TYR A 536 10.40 2.81 -22.23
C TYR A 536 9.79 2.78 -23.63
N TYR A 537 10.12 3.78 -24.42
CA TYR A 537 9.76 3.79 -25.85
C TYR A 537 10.42 2.65 -26.61
N TYR A 538 11.69 2.39 -26.28
CA TYR A 538 12.46 1.29 -26.88
C TYR A 538 13.34 0.62 -25.83
N LEU A 539 13.36 -0.70 -25.85
CA LEU A 539 14.41 -1.54 -25.28
C LEU A 539 15.15 -2.18 -26.46
N ILE A 540 16.45 -2.10 -26.46
CA ILE A 540 17.27 -2.58 -27.59
C ILE A 540 18.34 -3.51 -27.03
N SER A 541 18.38 -4.74 -27.57
CA SER A 541 19.43 -5.72 -27.35
C SER A 541 20.43 -5.63 -28.50
N ALA A 542 21.70 -5.67 -28.19
CA ALA A 542 22.75 -5.81 -29.19
C ALA A 542 23.78 -6.85 -28.73
N GLU A 543 24.05 -7.86 -29.59
CA GLU A 543 24.90 -9.02 -29.31
C GLU A 543 25.96 -9.21 -30.37
#